data_73aeaddba3684b7840193e5f6633c18c
#
_entry.id   73aeaddba3684b7840193e5f6633c18c
#
_cell.length_a   1.000
_cell.length_b   1.000
_cell.length_c   1.000
_cell.angle_alpha   90.00
_cell.angle_beta   90.00
_cell.angle_gamma   90.00
#
_symmetry.space_group_name_H-M   'P 1'
#
loop_
_entity.id
_entity.type
_entity.pdbx_description
1 polymer ?
#
loop_
_entity_poly.entity_id
_entity_poly.type
_entity_poly.pdbx_seq_one_letter_code
_entity_poly.pdbx_strand_id
1 'polypeptide(L)'
;MSQNIALITGASRGLGKNAALALAKAGVDLIITYHSKDDEAAAVVAEAQWLGRKAVAIQLDTGNVSSFADFSAQLTTHLQQVWQRDQFNFLVNNAGFGAQAALADTTEQQFD
;
A
#
# COMPACT_ATOMS: atom_id res chain seq x y z
N MET A 1 -0.21 -20.84 7.05
CA MET A 1 -1.16 -19.86 6.53
C MET A 1 -0.44 -18.64 6.03
N SER A 2 -0.93 -18.06 4.96
CA SER A 2 -0.32 -16.88 4.37
C SER A 2 -0.61 -15.65 5.22
N GLN A 3 0.38 -14.78 5.34
CA GLN A 3 0.20 -13.48 5.95
C GLN A 3 -0.66 -12.60 5.05
N ASN A 4 -1.62 -11.89 5.62
CA ASN A 4 -2.42 -10.93 4.85
C ASN A 4 -1.63 -9.65 4.62
N ILE A 5 -1.77 -9.10 3.42
CA ILE A 5 -1.12 -7.87 3.00
C ILE A 5 -2.19 -6.92 2.50
N ALA A 6 -2.18 -5.69 3.01
CA ALA A 6 -3.13 -4.65 2.58
C ALA A 6 -2.37 -3.54 1.85
N LEU A 7 -2.92 -3.12 0.70
CA LEU A 7 -2.45 -1.93 -0.01
C LEU A 7 -3.38 -0.78 0.35
N ILE A 8 -2.83 0.29 0.94
CA ILE A 8 -3.62 1.42 1.41
C ILE A 8 -3.11 2.66 0.71
N THR A 9 -3.96 3.27 -0.11
CA THR A 9 -3.58 4.49 -0.83
C THR A 9 -3.76 5.71 0.05
N GLY A 10 -2.83 6.66 -0.04
CA GLY A 10 -2.90 7.90 0.73
C GLY A 10 -2.80 7.69 2.23
N ALA A 11 -1.92 6.80 2.68
CA ALA A 11 -1.87 6.36 4.08
C ALA A 11 -0.86 7.13 4.92
N SER A 12 -0.26 8.20 4.40
CA SER A 12 0.76 8.93 5.15
C SER A 12 0.17 9.76 6.30
N ARG A 13 -1.11 10.09 6.24
CA ARG A 13 -1.78 10.88 7.28
C ARG A 13 -3.29 10.69 7.23
N GLY A 14 -3.99 11.23 8.23
CA GLY A 14 -5.44 11.24 8.30
C GLY A 14 -6.06 9.87 8.41
N LEU A 15 -7.20 9.69 7.75
CA LEU A 15 -7.96 8.45 7.82
C LEU A 15 -7.16 7.27 7.24
N GLY A 16 -6.37 7.52 6.19
CA GLY A 16 -5.54 6.47 5.60
C GLY A 16 -4.50 5.96 6.58
N LYS A 17 -3.85 6.86 7.32
CA LYS A 17 -2.90 6.48 8.35
C LYS A 17 -3.58 5.68 9.46
N ASN A 18 -4.74 6.13 9.91
CA ASN A 18 -5.47 5.43 10.96
C ASN A 18 -5.88 4.03 10.52
N ALA A 19 -6.35 3.88 9.27
CA ALA A 19 -6.71 2.57 8.73
C ALA A 19 -5.49 1.66 8.65
N ALA A 20 -4.35 2.19 8.19
CA ALA A 20 -3.12 1.40 8.08
C ALA A 20 -2.69 0.87 9.45
N LEU A 21 -2.66 1.73 10.45
CA LEU A 21 -2.22 1.32 11.77
C LEU A 21 -3.21 0.37 12.45
N ALA A 22 -4.51 0.55 12.21
CA ALA A 22 -5.51 -0.38 12.71
C ALA A 22 -5.31 -1.79 12.12
N LEU A 23 -5.03 -1.86 10.82
CA LEU A 23 -4.75 -3.14 10.16
C LEU A 23 -3.46 -3.77 10.68
N ALA A 24 -2.42 -2.96 10.90
CA ALA A 24 -1.17 -3.46 11.46
C ALA A 24 -1.39 -4.07 12.84
N LYS A 25 -2.20 -3.43 13.67
CA LYS A 25 -2.53 -3.95 15.00
C LYS A 25 -3.32 -5.25 14.90
N ALA A 26 -4.11 -5.41 13.84
CA ALA A 26 -4.89 -6.62 13.61
C ALA A 26 -4.07 -7.77 12.99
N GLY A 27 -2.79 -7.55 12.73
CA GLY A 27 -1.91 -8.60 12.22
C GLY A 27 -1.72 -8.59 10.70
N VAL A 28 -2.04 -7.48 10.04
CA VAL A 28 -1.94 -7.36 8.58
C VAL A 28 -0.68 -6.59 8.23
N ASP A 29 0.10 -7.10 7.26
CA ASP A 29 1.24 -6.38 6.72
C ASP A 29 0.76 -5.30 5.74
N LEU A 30 1.56 -4.26 5.55
CA LEU A 30 1.11 -3.06 4.86
C LEU A 30 1.99 -2.72 3.66
N ILE A 31 1.32 -2.28 2.59
CA ILE A 31 1.94 -1.50 1.52
C ILE A 31 1.16 -0.19 1.49
N ILE A 32 1.82 0.92 1.75
CA ILE A 32 1.15 2.22 1.77
C ILE A 32 1.65 3.09 0.63
N THR A 33 0.81 3.97 0.14
CA THR A 33 1.23 4.95 -0.86
C THR A 33 1.19 6.35 -0.27
N TYR A 34 2.03 7.22 -0.83
CA TYR A 34 2.07 8.63 -0.47
C TYR A 34 2.33 9.45 -1.73
N HIS A 35 1.92 10.72 -1.72
CA HIS A 35 2.14 11.60 -2.87
C HIS A 35 3.48 12.33 -2.75
N SER A 36 3.67 13.12 -1.71
CA SER A 36 4.87 13.94 -1.56
C SER A 36 5.44 13.96 -0.15
N LYS A 37 4.75 13.39 0.83
CA LYS A 37 5.17 13.44 2.23
C LYS A 37 5.85 12.14 2.62
N ASP A 38 7.05 11.92 2.10
CA ASP A 38 7.79 10.69 2.34
C ASP A 38 8.18 10.51 3.81
N ASP A 39 8.44 11.61 4.53
CA ASP A 39 8.75 11.54 5.96
C ASP A 39 7.54 11.06 6.77
N GLU A 40 6.33 11.49 6.41
CA GLU A 40 5.12 11.02 7.06
C GLU A 40 4.87 9.54 6.74
N ALA A 41 5.08 9.15 5.49
CA ALA A 41 4.94 7.75 5.10
C ALA A 41 5.96 6.86 5.83
N ALA A 42 7.21 7.33 5.94
CA ALA A 42 8.24 6.58 6.65
C ALA A 42 7.88 6.40 8.13
N ALA A 43 7.24 7.39 8.74
CA ALA A 43 6.79 7.28 10.13
C ALA A 43 5.72 6.20 10.29
N VAL A 44 4.79 6.10 9.34
CA VAL A 44 3.75 5.07 9.37
C VAL A 44 4.39 3.68 9.22
N VAL A 45 5.32 3.53 8.30
CA VAL A 45 6.05 2.27 8.11
C VAL A 45 6.79 1.88 9.38
N ALA A 46 7.49 2.83 10.00
CA ALA A 46 8.24 2.56 11.23
C ALA A 46 7.31 2.10 12.36
N GLU A 47 6.15 2.73 12.49
CA GLU A 47 5.18 2.35 13.52
C GLU A 47 4.61 0.96 13.28
N ALA A 48 4.31 0.63 12.02
CA ALA A 48 3.85 -0.71 11.67
C ALA A 48 4.91 -1.77 11.97
N GLN A 49 6.17 -1.47 11.67
CA GLN A 49 7.28 -2.36 11.98
C GLN A 49 7.44 -2.55 13.49
N TRP A 50 7.25 -1.49 14.24
CA TRP A 50 7.28 -1.56 15.70
C TRP A 50 6.19 -2.48 16.24
N LEU A 51 5.05 -2.56 15.53
CA LEU A 51 3.96 -3.47 15.91
C LEU A 51 4.22 -4.91 15.43
N GLY A 52 5.36 -5.18 14.82
CA GLY A 52 5.73 -6.51 14.37
C GLY A 52 5.26 -6.84 12.95
N ARG A 53 4.85 -5.84 12.16
CA ARG A 53 4.40 -6.07 10.80
C ARG A 53 5.48 -5.69 9.80
N LYS A 54 5.45 -6.34 8.63
CA LYS A 54 6.23 -5.88 7.48
C LYS A 54 5.47 -4.74 6.82
N ALA A 55 6.17 -3.69 6.44
CA ALA A 55 5.54 -2.52 5.82
C ALA A 55 6.49 -1.84 4.85
N VAL A 56 5.97 -1.38 3.73
CA VAL A 56 6.71 -0.59 2.75
C VAL A 56 5.88 0.60 2.31
N ALA A 57 6.55 1.66 1.87
CA ALA A 57 5.91 2.86 1.33
C ALA A 57 6.35 3.05 -0.11
N ILE A 58 5.41 3.35 -1.00
CA ILE A 58 5.68 3.58 -2.41
C ILE A 58 5.05 4.90 -2.81
N GLN A 59 5.79 5.74 -3.51
CA GLN A 59 5.25 7.00 -4.01
C GLN A 59 4.26 6.74 -5.14
N LEU A 60 3.12 7.42 -5.08
CA LEU A 60 2.08 7.32 -6.11
C LEU A 60 1.42 8.68 -6.27
N ASP A 61 1.58 9.28 -7.44
CA ASP A 61 0.91 10.53 -7.79
C ASP A 61 -0.38 10.19 -8.52
N THR A 62 -1.50 10.27 -7.82
CA THR A 62 -2.81 9.92 -8.37
C THR A 62 -3.29 10.92 -9.42
N GLY A 63 -2.67 12.08 -9.52
CA GLY A 63 -2.97 13.06 -10.58
C GLY A 63 -2.16 12.84 -11.85
N ASN A 64 -1.26 11.86 -11.89
CA ASN A 64 -0.39 11.60 -13.03
C ASN A 64 -0.54 10.14 -13.46
N VAL A 65 -1.25 9.92 -14.56
CA VAL A 65 -1.55 8.57 -15.04
C VAL A 65 -0.27 7.77 -15.33
N SER A 66 0.78 8.41 -15.83
CA SER A 66 2.00 7.70 -16.16
C SER A 66 2.73 7.15 -14.92
N SER A 67 2.46 7.69 -13.75
CA SER A 67 3.09 7.20 -12.51
C SER A 67 2.56 5.83 -12.10
N PHE A 68 1.41 5.41 -12.62
CA PHE A 68 0.84 4.10 -12.26
C PHE A 68 1.66 2.94 -12.80
N ALA A 69 2.30 3.10 -13.96
CA ALA A 69 3.16 2.06 -14.50
C ALA A 69 4.38 1.83 -13.60
N ASP A 70 5.02 2.92 -13.17
CA ASP A 70 6.14 2.85 -12.23
C ASP A 70 5.71 2.27 -10.89
N PHE A 71 4.54 2.68 -10.41
CA PHE A 71 3.99 2.16 -9.17
C PHE A 71 3.79 0.65 -9.25
N SER A 72 3.20 0.16 -10.35
CA SER A 72 2.96 -1.27 -10.52
C SER A 72 4.27 -2.07 -10.50
N ALA A 73 5.31 -1.56 -11.15
CA ALA A 73 6.61 -2.21 -11.16
C ALA A 73 7.21 -2.28 -9.75
N GLN A 74 7.13 -1.17 -9.01
CA GLN A 74 7.63 -1.13 -7.63
C GLN A 74 6.81 -2.04 -6.72
N LEU A 75 5.50 -2.06 -6.89
CA LEU A 75 4.62 -2.93 -6.11
C LEU A 75 4.99 -4.40 -6.29
N THR A 76 5.17 -4.83 -7.54
CA THR A 76 5.59 -6.19 -7.84
C THR A 76 6.93 -6.52 -7.19
N THR A 77 7.90 -5.60 -7.31
CA THR A 77 9.22 -5.77 -6.73
C THR A 77 9.14 -5.95 -5.21
N HIS A 78 8.38 -5.10 -4.53
CA HIS A 78 8.24 -5.20 -3.08
C HIS A 78 7.54 -6.49 -2.66
N LEU A 79 6.50 -6.89 -3.38
CA LEU A 79 5.81 -8.14 -3.08
C LEU A 79 6.76 -9.32 -3.18
N GLN A 80 7.60 -9.35 -4.23
CA GLN A 80 8.57 -10.42 -4.41
C GLN A 80 9.65 -10.40 -3.35
N GLN A 81 10.23 -9.25 -3.09
CA GLN A 81 11.40 -9.14 -2.21
C GLN A 81 11.04 -9.26 -0.73
N VAL A 82 9.93 -8.71 -0.31
CA VAL A 82 9.56 -8.68 1.11
C VAL A 82 8.76 -9.92 1.50
N TRP A 83 7.84 -10.35 0.65
CA TRP A 83 6.90 -11.42 0.99
C TRP A 83 7.05 -12.67 0.12
N GLN A 84 7.87 -12.63 -0.92
CA GLN A 84 8.00 -13.71 -1.91
C GLN A 84 6.63 -14.08 -2.50
N ARG A 85 5.84 -13.06 -2.81
CA ARG A 85 4.49 -13.22 -3.36
C ARG A 85 4.32 -12.29 -4.54
N ASP A 86 3.28 -12.55 -5.32
CA ASP A 86 2.92 -11.70 -6.47
C ASP A 86 1.57 -11.01 -6.26
N GLN A 87 0.94 -11.18 -5.11
CA GLN A 87 -0.38 -10.62 -4.83
C GLN A 87 -0.46 -10.09 -3.41
N PHE A 88 -1.33 -9.09 -3.23
CA PHE A 88 -1.77 -8.64 -1.91
C PHE A 88 -3.24 -9.00 -1.73
N ASN A 89 -3.75 -8.90 -0.50
CA ASN A 89 -5.06 -9.45 -0.16
C ASN A 89 -6.19 -8.41 -0.15
N PHE A 90 -5.88 -7.16 0.24
CA PHE A 90 -6.88 -6.13 0.43
C PHE A 90 -6.44 -4.82 -0.19
N LEU A 91 -7.39 -4.07 -0.72
CA LEU A 91 -7.16 -2.69 -1.16
C LEU A 91 -8.04 -1.76 -0.32
N VAL A 92 -7.41 -0.79 0.33
CA VAL A 92 -8.11 0.30 1.00
C VAL A 92 -7.82 1.58 0.22
N ASN A 93 -8.79 2.05 -0.54
CA ASN A 93 -8.62 3.22 -1.39
C ASN A 93 -9.00 4.48 -0.64
N ASN A 94 -8.00 5.21 -0.19
CA ASN A 94 -8.18 6.48 0.49
C ASN A 94 -7.74 7.67 -0.38
N ALA A 95 -7.16 7.41 -1.54
CA ALA A 95 -6.59 8.47 -2.39
C ALA A 95 -7.56 9.02 -3.44
N GLY A 96 -8.71 8.37 -3.63
CA GLY A 96 -9.73 8.86 -4.53
C GLY A 96 -10.12 7.83 -5.58
N PHE A 97 -11.22 8.14 -6.27
CA PHE A 97 -11.88 7.20 -7.18
C PHE A 97 -11.01 6.83 -8.40
N GLY A 98 -10.34 7.84 -8.96
CA GLY A 98 -9.47 7.59 -10.13
C GLY A 98 -8.33 6.65 -9.82
N ALA A 99 -7.74 6.77 -8.64
CA ALA A 99 -6.67 5.88 -8.21
C ALA A 99 -7.18 4.45 -8.07
N GLN A 100 -8.38 4.27 -7.53
CA GLN A 100 -8.96 2.94 -7.40
C GLN A 100 -9.14 2.27 -8.75
N ALA A 101 -9.66 3.00 -9.75
CA ALA A 101 -9.88 2.45 -11.08
C ALA A 101 -8.57 2.00 -11.72
N ALA A 102 -7.52 2.83 -11.64
CA ALA A 102 -6.23 2.49 -12.21
C ALA A 102 -5.58 1.30 -11.51
N LEU A 103 -5.70 1.23 -10.20
CA LEU A 103 -5.15 0.10 -9.43
C LEU A 103 -5.95 -1.17 -9.70
N ALA A 104 -7.26 -1.07 -9.89
CA ALA A 104 -8.10 -2.22 -10.24
C ALA A 104 -7.68 -2.81 -11.59
N ASP A 105 -7.39 -1.97 -12.59
CA ASP A 105 -6.90 -2.45 -13.89
C ASP A 105 -5.58 -3.21 -13.74
N THR A 106 -4.72 -2.74 -12.85
CA THR A 106 -3.41 -3.35 -12.63
C THR A 106 -3.51 -4.66 -11.87
N THR A 107 -4.46 -4.76 -10.95
CA THR A 107 -4.52 -5.83 -9.97
C THR A 107 -5.83 -6.61 -9.97
N GLU A 108 -6.66 -6.48 -11.01
CA GLU A 108 -8.00 -7.06 -11.01
C GLU A 108 -8.02 -8.56 -10.76
N GLN A 109 -7.02 -9.27 -11.26
CA GLN A 109 -6.95 -10.72 -11.07
C GLN A 109 -6.68 -11.09 -9.61
N GLN A 110 -6.21 -10.15 -8.83
CA GLN A 110 -5.87 -10.38 -7.43
C GLN A 110 -7.08 -10.19 -6.51
N PHE A 111 -8.13 -9.59 -7.02
CA PHE A 111 -9.33 -9.30 -6.23
C PHE A 111 -10.51 -10.20 -6.60
N ASP A 112 -10.34 -11.04 -7.57
CA ASP A 112 -11.37 -12.01 -7.95
C ASP A 112 -11.34 -13.19 -7.00
#